data_acd676922b98cb9f25f5f88407d507b1
#
_entry.id   acd676922b98cb9f25f5f88407d507b1
#
_cell.length_a   1.000
_cell.length_b   1.000
_cell.length_c   1.000
_cell.angle_alpha   90.00
_cell.angle_beta   90.00
_cell.angle_gamma   90.00
#
_symmetry.space_group_name_H-M   'P 1'
#
loop_
_entity.id
_entity.type
_entity.pdbx_description
1 polymer ?
#
loop_
_entity_poly.entity_id
_entity_poly.type
_entity_poly.pdbx_seq_one_letter_code
_entity_poly.pdbx_strand_id
1 'polypeptide(L)'
;IGRRQRQMCIRDRSTTDEHEVKRIGDKIKKLKAVPLDGPVSGGCHRAATGNIAIFVGGDRKYFEKILPVLSTMGRKILHTGELGSASVLKVITNYLASVHLVALGEAWTVAKKSNLDLSKVYKGIAASSGNSFVHETESQVILNGSYNINFTTVSYTHLRAHETRFY
;
A
#
# COMPACT_ATOMS: atom_id res chain seq x y z
N ILE A 1 -4.20 -28.54 15.82
CA ILE A 1 -3.52 -27.21 15.77
C ILE A 1 -4.58 -26.14 15.71
N GLY A 2 -4.74 -25.47 16.84
CA GLY A 2 -5.92 -24.73 17.19
C GLY A 2 -6.15 -23.42 16.41
N ARG A 3 -7.37 -22.88 16.55
CA ARG A 3 -7.87 -21.60 16.02
C ARG A 3 -6.91 -20.41 16.19
N ARG A 4 -6.02 -20.42 17.19
CA ARG A 4 -5.00 -19.38 17.42
C ARG A 4 -3.96 -19.27 16.30
N GLN A 5 -3.57 -20.39 15.68
CA GLN A 5 -2.59 -20.38 14.59
C GLN A 5 -3.18 -19.82 13.28
N ARG A 6 -4.47 -20.07 13.02
CA ARG A 6 -5.18 -19.45 11.88
C ARG A 6 -5.34 -17.92 12.05
N GLN A 7 -5.56 -17.44 13.27
CA GLN A 7 -5.60 -16.01 13.56
C GLN A 7 -4.25 -15.33 13.41
N MET A 8 -3.13 -16.03 13.66
CA MET A 8 -1.79 -15.48 13.41
C MET A 8 -1.47 -15.35 11.91
N CYS A 9 -2.03 -16.22 11.06
CA CYS A 9 -1.85 -16.13 9.60
C CYS A 9 -2.76 -15.07 8.94
N ILE A 10 -3.78 -14.58 9.62
CA ILE A 10 -4.68 -13.51 9.15
C ILE A 10 -4.11 -12.12 9.46
N ARG A 11 -3.02 -12.04 10.22
CA ARG A 11 -2.44 -10.78 10.67
C ARG A 11 -1.72 -10.05 9.56
N ASP A 12 -2.38 -9.05 9.30
CA ASP A 12 -2.00 -7.66 9.41
C ASP A 12 -0.99 -7.21 8.40
N ARG A 13 -1.52 -6.99 7.21
CA ARG A 13 -0.89 -6.21 6.16
C ARG A 13 -1.36 -4.76 6.22
N SER A 14 -1.76 -4.30 7.39
CA SER A 14 -2.20 -2.94 7.62
C SER A 14 -1.00 -2.00 7.66
N THR A 15 -1.24 -0.79 7.23
CA THR A 15 -0.29 0.31 7.42
C THR A 15 -0.20 0.58 8.92
N THR A 16 0.95 0.31 9.51
CA THR A 16 1.20 0.43 10.94
C THR A 16 2.22 1.54 11.17
N ASP A 17 2.07 2.26 12.27
CA ASP A 17 3.02 3.28 12.70
C ASP A 17 4.39 2.65 13.04
N GLU A 18 5.45 3.36 12.68
CA GLU A 18 6.84 2.96 12.93
C GLU A 18 7.12 2.70 14.41
N HIS A 19 6.61 3.54 15.30
CA HIS A 19 6.80 3.39 16.74
C HIS A 19 6.20 2.10 17.27
N GLU A 20 5.01 1.75 16.80
CA GLU A 20 4.34 0.53 17.18
C GLU A 20 5.08 -0.71 16.64
N VAL A 21 5.58 -0.65 15.41
CA VAL A 21 6.42 -1.70 14.83
C VAL A 21 7.68 -1.93 15.68
N LYS A 22 8.37 -0.87 16.08
CA LYS A 22 9.55 -0.96 16.95
C LYS A 22 9.19 -1.52 18.33
N ARG A 23 8.09 -1.05 18.93
CA ARG A 23 7.59 -1.54 20.22
C ARG A 23 7.27 -3.04 20.20
N ILE A 24 6.60 -3.50 19.14
CA ILE A 24 6.32 -4.93 18.94
C ILE A 24 7.62 -5.69 18.67
N GLY A 25 8.51 -5.12 17.87
CA GLY A 25 9.83 -5.67 17.58
C GLY A 25 10.64 -5.96 18.84
N ASP A 26 10.65 -5.06 19.79
CA ASP A 26 11.35 -5.25 21.06
C ASP A 26 10.75 -6.38 21.92
N LYS A 27 9.42 -6.55 21.87
CA LYS A 27 8.78 -7.71 22.52
C LYS A 27 9.18 -9.02 21.84
N ILE A 28 9.25 -9.04 20.49
CA ILE A 28 9.65 -10.21 19.72
C ILE A 28 11.10 -10.60 20.01
N LYS A 29 12.02 -9.62 20.12
CA LYS A 29 13.42 -9.84 20.47
C LYS A 29 13.57 -10.50 21.84
N LYS A 30 12.75 -10.11 22.83
CA LYS A 30 12.73 -10.75 24.16
C LYS A 30 12.37 -12.24 24.10
N LEU A 31 11.65 -12.65 23.08
CA LEU A 31 11.30 -14.05 22.80
C LEU A 31 12.35 -14.77 21.96
N LYS A 32 13.55 -14.19 21.78
CA LYS A 32 14.66 -14.70 20.95
C LYS A 32 14.26 -14.91 19.47
N ALA A 33 13.27 -14.15 18.98
CA ALA A 33 12.88 -14.13 17.58
C ALA A 33 13.33 -12.81 16.92
N VAL A 34 13.40 -12.81 15.59
CA VAL A 34 13.84 -11.65 14.82
C VAL A 34 12.64 -10.99 14.15
N PRO A 35 12.34 -9.73 14.49
CA PRO A 35 11.25 -8.99 13.85
C PRO A 35 11.67 -8.46 12.48
N LEU A 36 10.73 -8.52 11.54
CA LEU A 36 10.79 -7.82 10.26
C LEU A 36 9.41 -7.19 10.03
N ASP A 37 9.37 -5.96 9.52
CA ASP A 37 8.14 -5.36 9.03
C ASP A 37 8.01 -5.54 7.52
N GLY A 38 6.82 -5.87 7.04
CA GLY A 38 6.61 -6.30 5.66
C GLY A 38 5.34 -5.73 5.02
N PRO A 39 5.13 -4.41 4.99
CA PRO A 39 3.96 -3.83 4.33
C PRO A 39 4.00 -4.05 2.82
N VAL A 40 2.80 -4.11 2.24
CA VAL A 40 2.61 -4.36 0.81
C VAL A 40 2.00 -3.16 0.09
N SER A 41 2.26 -3.04 -1.21
CA SER A 41 1.74 -1.98 -2.06
C SER A 41 1.36 -2.49 -3.45
N GLY A 42 0.32 -1.92 -4.05
CA GLY A 42 -0.14 -2.26 -5.40
C GLY A 42 -1.63 -2.60 -5.50
N GLY A 43 -2.35 -2.57 -4.37
CA GLY A 43 -3.79 -2.80 -4.31
C GLY A 43 -4.22 -4.23 -4.67
N CYS A 44 -5.54 -4.45 -4.70
CA CYS A 44 -6.13 -5.77 -4.95
C CYS A 44 -5.78 -6.31 -6.35
N HIS A 45 -5.68 -5.44 -7.36
CA HIS A 45 -5.34 -5.84 -8.73
C HIS A 45 -3.97 -6.51 -8.81
N ARG A 46 -2.95 -5.92 -8.19
CA ARG A 46 -1.60 -6.51 -8.18
C ARG A 46 -1.51 -7.72 -7.26
N ALA A 47 -2.29 -7.75 -6.17
CA ALA A 47 -2.36 -8.91 -5.31
C ALA A 47 -2.95 -10.12 -6.03
N ALA A 48 -4.04 -9.93 -6.78
CA ALA A 48 -4.70 -10.99 -7.56
C ALA A 48 -3.80 -11.62 -8.63
N THR A 49 -2.86 -10.86 -9.17
CA THR A 49 -1.93 -11.31 -10.22
C THR A 49 -0.55 -11.70 -9.70
N GLY A 50 -0.34 -11.72 -8.38
CA GLY A 50 0.98 -11.99 -7.78
C GLY A 50 2.03 -10.89 -8.04
N ASN A 51 1.61 -9.72 -8.51
CA ASN A 51 2.49 -8.59 -8.84
C ASN A 51 2.63 -7.55 -7.72
N ILE A 52 2.26 -7.92 -6.50
CA ILE A 52 2.32 -7.00 -5.37
C ILE A 52 3.77 -6.63 -5.04
N ALA A 53 3.97 -5.38 -4.61
CA ALA A 53 5.24 -4.94 -4.07
C ALA A 53 5.27 -5.19 -2.55
N ILE A 54 6.38 -5.72 -2.04
CA ILE A 54 6.61 -5.98 -0.62
C ILE A 54 7.83 -5.15 -0.20
N PHE A 55 7.63 -4.26 0.75
CA PHE A 55 8.72 -3.53 1.39
C PHE A 55 9.10 -4.28 2.67
N VAL A 56 10.39 -4.42 2.96
CA VAL A 56 10.82 -5.16 4.15
C VAL A 56 11.85 -4.34 4.92
N GLY A 57 11.52 -4.02 6.17
CA GLY A 57 12.43 -3.41 7.12
C GLY A 57 12.92 -4.42 8.15
N GLY A 58 14.16 -4.27 8.60
CA GLY A 58 14.80 -5.09 9.60
C GLY A 58 16.17 -5.62 9.18
N ASP A 59 16.71 -6.54 9.93
CA ASP A 59 18.05 -7.07 9.70
C ASP A 59 18.19 -7.75 8.33
N ARG A 60 19.17 -7.28 7.54
CA ARG A 60 19.43 -7.73 6.17
C ARG A 60 19.66 -9.22 6.06
N LYS A 61 20.38 -9.82 7.01
CA LYS A 61 20.65 -11.27 7.03
C LYS A 61 19.37 -12.09 7.07
N TYR A 62 18.41 -11.66 7.89
CA TYR A 62 17.12 -12.37 8.01
C TYR A 62 16.19 -12.08 6.84
N PHE A 63 16.24 -10.87 6.29
CA PHE A 63 15.58 -10.56 5.02
C PHE A 63 16.02 -11.54 3.92
N GLU A 64 17.32 -11.72 3.73
CA GLU A 64 17.87 -12.62 2.71
C GLU A 64 17.45 -14.09 2.95
N LYS A 65 17.38 -14.51 4.21
CA LYS A 65 16.90 -15.84 4.56
C LYS A 65 15.45 -16.10 4.19
N ILE A 66 14.58 -15.09 4.29
CA ILE A 66 13.15 -15.23 3.96
C ILE A 66 12.82 -14.83 2.53
N LEU A 67 13.77 -14.29 1.78
CA LEU A 67 13.56 -13.81 0.41
C LEU A 67 12.93 -14.87 -0.52
N PRO A 68 13.32 -16.17 -0.46
CA PRO A 68 12.66 -17.20 -1.27
C PRO A 68 11.17 -17.31 -1.00
N VAL A 69 10.74 -17.16 0.26
CA VAL A 69 9.32 -17.17 0.64
C VAL A 69 8.62 -15.92 0.14
N LEU A 70 9.22 -14.74 0.32
CA LEU A 70 8.66 -13.49 -0.17
C LEU A 70 8.50 -13.48 -1.69
N SER A 71 9.41 -14.10 -2.42
CA SER A 71 9.39 -14.20 -3.88
C SER A 71 8.22 -15.04 -4.43
N THR A 72 7.60 -15.87 -3.60
CA THR A 72 6.36 -16.57 -3.96
C THR A 72 5.12 -15.71 -3.78
N MET A 73 5.22 -14.61 -3.03
CA MET A 73 4.10 -13.75 -2.65
C MET A 73 4.02 -12.48 -3.51
N GLY A 74 5.14 -12.00 -4.01
CA GLY A 74 5.18 -10.75 -4.78
C GLY A 74 6.40 -10.68 -5.70
N ARG A 75 6.33 -9.77 -6.69
CA ARG A 75 7.39 -9.63 -7.70
C ARG A 75 8.41 -8.54 -7.38
N LYS A 76 8.01 -7.50 -6.69
CA LYS A 76 8.90 -6.38 -6.34
C LYS A 76 9.13 -6.41 -4.84
N ILE A 77 10.30 -6.89 -4.44
CA ILE A 77 10.66 -7.01 -3.03
C ILE A 77 11.83 -6.06 -2.77
N LEU A 78 11.64 -5.14 -1.84
CA LEU A 78 12.61 -4.12 -1.52
C LEU A 78 12.96 -4.17 -0.03
N HIS A 79 14.23 -4.38 0.28
CA HIS A 79 14.75 -4.17 1.62
C HIS A 79 14.97 -2.66 1.84
N THR A 80 14.33 -2.10 2.86
CA THR A 80 14.26 -0.65 3.07
C THR A 80 15.21 -0.14 4.16
N GLY A 81 15.85 -1.04 4.89
CA GLY A 81 16.74 -0.69 6.00
C GLY A 81 16.30 -1.31 7.32
N GLU A 82 16.42 -0.57 8.41
CA GLU A 82 16.08 -1.03 9.76
C GLU A 82 14.60 -1.30 9.97
N LEU A 83 14.28 -1.99 11.07
CA LEU A 83 12.90 -2.28 11.48
C LEU A 83 12.08 -0.98 11.59
N GLY A 84 10.91 -0.96 10.93
CA GLY A 84 10.02 0.19 10.84
C GLY A 84 10.21 1.03 9.57
N SER A 85 11.37 0.93 8.89
CA SER A 85 11.62 1.70 7.67
C SER A 85 10.64 1.39 6.53
N ALA A 86 10.21 0.14 6.42
CA ALA A 86 9.22 -0.26 5.42
C ALA A 86 7.85 0.33 5.72
N SER A 87 7.47 0.42 6.98
CA SER A 87 6.22 1.06 7.42
C SER A 87 6.22 2.55 7.10
N VAL A 88 7.32 3.26 7.34
CA VAL A 88 7.47 4.67 6.93
C VAL A 88 7.33 4.83 5.42
N LEU A 89 8.04 4.00 4.64
CA LEU A 89 7.92 4.03 3.18
C LEU A 89 6.48 3.77 2.72
N LYS A 90 5.77 2.84 3.38
CA LYS A 90 4.37 2.57 3.07
C LYS A 90 3.45 3.77 3.33
N VAL A 91 3.66 4.50 4.42
CA VAL A 91 2.92 5.75 4.70
C VAL A 91 3.18 6.79 3.59
N ILE A 92 4.44 6.98 3.20
CA ILE A 92 4.82 7.90 2.12
C ILE A 92 4.12 7.52 0.81
N THR A 93 4.14 6.23 0.43
CA THR A 93 3.50 5.80 -0.82
C THR A 93 1.98 5.96 -0.80
N ASN A 94 1.34 5.73 0.35
CA ASN A 94 -0.10 5.94 0.51
C ASN A 94 -0.46 7.43 0.48
N TYR A 95 0.34 8.29 1.10
CA TYR A 95 0.18 9.75 1.02
C TYR A 95 0.22 10.23 -0.43
N LEU A 96 1.26 9.83 -1.18
CA LEU A 96 1.38 10.21 -2.59
C LEU A 96 0.19 9.71 -3.43
N ALA A 97 -0.25 8.47 -3.22
CA ALA A 97 -1.42 7.93 -3.92
C ALA A 97 -2.68 8.75 -3.64
N SER A 98 -2.88 9.19 -2.40
CA SER A 98 -4.02 10.03 -2.01
C SER A 98 -3.96 11.43 -2.64
N VAL A 99 -2.78 12.06 -2.64
CA VAL A 99 -2.57 13.36 -3.29
C VAL A 99 -2.81 13.26 -4.80
N HIS A 100 -2.28 12.21 -5.44
CA HIS A 100 -2.49 11.98 -6.87
C HIS A 100 -3.98 11.79 -7.21
N LEU A 101 -4.74 11.10 -6.35
CA LEU A 101 -6.17 10.89 -6.58
C LEU A 101 -6.97 12.20 -6.51
N VAL A 102 -6.67 13.05 -5.52
CA VAL A 102 -7.31 14.37 -5.40
C VAL A 102 -6.97 15.25 -6.62
N ALA A 103 -5.69 15.39 -6.94
CA ALA A 103 -5.24 16.17 -8.09
C ALA A 103 -5.82 15.66 -9.42
N LEU A 104 -5.93 14.34 -9.57
CA LEU A 104 -6.56 13.71 -10.72
C LEU A 104 -8.05 14.08 -10.83
N GLY A 105 -8.80 14.06 -9.73
CA GLY A 105 -10.21 14.46 -9.69
C GLY A 105 -10.41 15.93 -10.08
N GLU A 106 -9.52 16.81 -9.63
CA GLU A 106 -9.51 18.22 -10.01
C GLU A 106 -9.21 18.38 -11.51
N ALA A 107 -8.20 17.69 -12.03
CA ALA A 107 -7.85 17.71 -13.45
C ALA A 107 -9.02 17.25 -14.35
N TRP A 108 -9.70 16.17 -13.97
CA TRP A 108 -10.91 15.72 -14.68
C TRP A 108 -12.05 16.73 -14.62
N THR A 109 -12.21 17.43 -13.50
CA THR A 109 -13.23 18.49 -13.36
C THR A 109 -12.93 19.66 -14.28
N VAL A 110 -11.66 20.07 -14.38
CA VAL A 110 -11.22 21.14 -15.30
C VAL A 110 -11.47 20.70 -16.75
N ALA A 111 -11.03 19.49 -17.13
CA ALA A 111 -11.23 18.97 -18.48
C ALA A 111 -12.71 18.96 -18.89
N LYS A 112 -13.59 18.50 -18.00
CA LYS A 112 -15.04 18.48 -18.23
C LYS A 112 -15.62 19.88 -18.36
N LYS A 113 -15.26 20.83 -17.51
CA LYS A 113 -15.71 22.22 -17.56
C LYS A 113 -15.22 22.95 -18.82
N SER A 114 -14.06 22.54 -19.34
CA SER A 114 -13.51 23.09 -20.60
C SER A 114 -14.06 22.41 -21.86
N ASN A 115 -15.03 21.51 -21.72
CA ASN A 115 -15.64 20.76 -22.83
C ASN A 115 -14.61 19.95 -23.65
N LEU A 116 -13.54 19.46 -23.02
CA LEU A 116 -12.54 18.61 -23.68
C LEU A 116 -13.08 17.18 -23.85
N ASP A 117 -12.66 16.54 -24.93
CA ASP A 117 -12.87 15.11 -25.11
C ASP A 117 -12.08 14.32 -24.04
N LEU A 118 -12.81 13.74 -23.09
CA LEU A 118 -12.20 13.06 -21.93
C LEU A 118 -11.35 11.85 -22.34
N SER A 119 -11.66 11.20 -23.47
CA SER A 119 -10.82 10.12 -24.00
C SER A 119 -9.46 10.61 -24.49
N LYS A 120 -9.43 11.79 -25.11
CA LYS A 120 -8.18 12.45 -25.52
C LYS A 120 -7.40 12.95 -24.31
N VAL A 121 -8.09 13.50 -23.33
CA VAL A 121 -7.46 13.93 -22.05
C VAL A 121 -6.81 12.76 -21.35
N TYR A 122 -7.48 11.60 -21.25
CA TYR A 122 -6.91 10.39 -20.69
C TYR A 122 -5.58 10.01 -21.35
N LYS A 123 -5.59 9.95 -22.70
CA LYS A 123 -4.37 9.62 -23.47
C LYS A 123 -3.28 10.69 -23.30
N GLY A 124 -3.68 11.95 -23.25
CA GLY A 124 -2.76 13.08 -23.04
C GLY A 124 -2.07 13.03 -21.69
N ILE A 125 -2.83 12.78 -20.63
CA ILE A 125 -2.24 12.60 -19.28
C ILE A 125 -1.29 11.40 -19.28
N ALA A 126 -1.71 10.26 -19.82
CA ALA A 126 -0.89 9.05 -19.87
C ALA A 126 0.44 9.24 -20.63
N ALA A 127 0.46 10.10 -21.65
CA ALA A 127 1.64 10.42 -22.45
C ALA A 127 2.53 11.54 -21.88
N SER A 128 2.10 12.17 -20.78
CA SER A 128 2.76 13.34 -20.22
C SER A 128 3.43 13.07 -18.86
N SER A 129 4.17 14.05 -18.34
CA SER A 129 4.72 14.05 -16.99
C SER A 129 3.66 14.03 -15.88
N GLY A 130 2.40 14.31 -16.21
CA GLY A 130 1.27 14.20 -15.30
C GLY A 130 0.77 12.78 -15.07
N ASN A 131 1.34 11.78 -15.75
CA ASN A 131 0.96 10.39 -15.56
C ASN A 131 1.31 9.89 -14.15
N SER A 132 0.47 8.99 -13.65
CA SER A 132 0.69 8.30 -12.38
C SER A 132 0.01 6.94 -12.38
N PHE A 133 0.45 6.05 -11.48
CA PHE A 133 -0.24 4.78 -11.27
C PHE A 133 -1.73 4.96 -10.93
N VAL A 134 -2.05 6.01 -10.18
CA VAL A 134 -3.45 6.35 -9.84
C VAL A 134 -4.23 6.76 -11.09
N HIS A 135 -3.63 7.52 -12.01
CA HIS A 135 -4.26 7.82 -13.28
C HIS A 135 -4.57 6.56 -14.08
N GLU A 136 -3.62 5.64 -14.17
CA GLU A 136 -3.78 4.39 -14.94
C GLU A 136 -4.87 3.47 -14.37
N THR A 137 -5.04 3.43 -13.04
CA THR A 137 -5.97 2.51 -12.38
C THR A 137 -7.33 3.11 -12.06
N GLU A 138 -7.38 4.39 -11.68
CA GLU A 138 -8.61 5.00 -11.15
C GLU A 138 -9.35 5.86 -12.19
N SER A 139 -8.69 6.36 -13.23
CA SER A 139 -9.36 7.20 -14.22
C SER A 139 -10.53 6.52 -14.91
N GLN A 140 -10.41 5.22 -15.22
CA GLN A 140 -11.51 4.48 -15.85
C GLN A 140 -12.71 4.33 -14.91
N VAL A 141 -12.47 4.15 -13.63
CA VAL A 141 -13.52 4.09 -12.60
C VAL A 141 -14.25 5.44 -12.50
N ILE A 142 -13.48 6.53 -12.49
CA ILE A 142 -14.02 7.90 -12.45
C ILE A 142 -14.84 8.22 -13.70
N LEU A 143 -14.28 7.95 -14.88
CA LEU A 143 -14.91 8.27 -16.17
C LEU A 143 -16.18 7.46 -16.46
N ASN A 144 -16.23 6.21 -16.02
CA ASN A 144 -17.40 5.35 -16.16
C ASN A 144 -18.49 5.62 -15.11
N GLY A 145 -18.25 6.54 -14.18
CA GLY A 145 -19.18 6.80 -13.08
C GLY A 145 -19.39 5.58 -12.17
N SER A 146 -18.47 4.63 -12.21
CA SER A 146 -18.53 3.44 -11.37
C SER A 146 -18.05 3.77 -9.95
N TYR A 147 -18.83 3.31 -8.96
CA TYR A 147 -18.42 3.36 -7.55
C TYR A 147 -17.78 2.05 -7.10
N ASN A 148 -17.40 1.18 -8.02
CA ASN A 148 -16.77 -0.11 -7.73
C ASN A 148 -15.28 0.07 -7.43
N ILE A 149 -14.99 0.70 -6.29
CA ILE A 149 -13.65 0.96 -5.78
C ILE A 149 -13.23 -0.17 -4.85
N ASN A 150 -12.03 -0.71 -5.08
CA ASN A 150 -11.47 -1.80 -4.27
C ASN A 150 -10.95 -1.33 -2.90
N PHE A 151 -10.77 -0.03 -2.72
CA PHE A 151 -10.32 0.58 -1.46
C PHE A 151 -11.31 1.67 -1.06
N THR A 152 -12.24 1.33 -0.18
CA THR A 152 -13.30 2.24 0.26
C THR A 152 -12.83 3.16 1.39
N THR A 153 -13.51 4.32 1.53
CA THR A 153 -13.32 5.23 2.68
C THR A 153 -13.53 4.51 4.01
N VAL A 154 -14.41 3.52 4.06
CA VAL A 154 -14.65 2.67 5.24
C VAL A 154 -13.39 1.89 5.60
N SER A 155 -12.72 1.28 4.62
CA SER A 155 -11.45 0.58 4.84
C SER A 155 -10.37 1.52 5.38
N TYR A 156 -10.31 2.76 4.89
CA TYR A 156 -9.37 3.78 5.36
C TYR A 156 -9.70 4.24 6.80
N THR A 157 -10.98 4.40 7.11
CA THR A 157 -11.44 4.78 8.46
C THR A 157 -11.13 3.71 9.48
N HIS A 158 -11.28 2.42 9.12
CA HIS A 158 -10.90 1.32 9.99
C HIS A 158 -9.39 1.26 10.26
N LEU A 159 -8.56 1.56 9.28
CA LEU A 159 -7.11 1.69 9.48
C LEU A 159 -6.80 2.80 10.49
N ARG A 160 -7.40 3.98 10.34
CA ARG A 160 -7.23 5.11 11.27
C ARG A 160 -7.79 4.85 12.68
N ALA A 161 -8.91 4.15 12.80
CA ALA A 161 -9.50 3.85 14.11
C ALA A 161 -8.60 2.95 14.98
N HIS A 162 -7.74 2.14 14.37
CA HIS A 162 -6.71 1.40 15.08
C HIS A 162 -5.53 2.28 15.53
N GLU A 163 -5.23 3.35 14.78
CA GLU A 163 -4.16 4.30 15.13
C GLU A 163 -4.56 5.25 16.27
N THR A 164 -5.84 5.62 16.37
CA THR A 164 -6.33 6.61 17.35
C THR A 164 -6.69 6.04 18.72
N ARG A 165 -6.67 4.74 18.92
CA ARG A 165 -7.00 4.10 20.20
C ARG A 165 -5.86 4.11 21.24
N PHE A 166 -4.74 4.78 20.98
CA PHE A 166 -3.56 4.77 21.85
C PHE A 166 -3.04 6.15 22.23
N TYR A 167 -3.91 7.19 22.15
CA TYR A 167 -3.64 8.50 22.74
C TYR A 167 -4.60 8.76 23.88
#